data_57c0b753b2371cad21c377bdae4dd52a
#
_entry.id   57c0b753b2371cad21c377bdae4dd52a
#
_cell.length_a   1.000
_cell.length_b   1.000
_cell.length_c   1.000
_cell.angle_alpha   90.00
_cell.angle_beta   90.00
_cell.angle_gamma   90.00
#
_symmetry.space_group_name_H-M   'P 1'
#
loop_
_entity.id
_entity.type
_entity.pdbx_description
1 polymer ?
#
loop_
_entity_poly.entity_id
_entity_poly.type
_entity_poly.pdbx_seq_one_letter_code
_entity_poly.pdbx_strand_id
1 'polypeptide(L)'
;MERMKPFRLSDTLAAIERLAPPEGAAEWDNTGLLIEANTADVRRILLTLDLTAPVAREAIRTKADLIVAYHPPIFSGLRSLTRNDPVAAPLLDLVAHGISVYSPHTALDAAEDGLSDWLCDPFTNATREEVEGSGRLLHLRPAHTLVELSQILQKHLRLPYLRIASPPGRSRKIKTLALCPGAGASVLKELDADAVFTGEMKHHDILAFQKRGVHVLLSEHGHTERPYLRILKKRMLSLLPDGVRVEVSKRDREPLTLVRPHA
;
A
#
# COMPACT_ATOMS: atom_id res chain seq x y z
N MET A 1 5.74 -34.62 -20.15
CA MET A 1 5.41 -33.48 -19.27
C MET A 1 6.57 -33.30 -18.31
N GLU A 2 7.44 -32.36 -18.57
CA GLU A 2 8.52 -31.98 -17.68
C GLU A 2 7.91 -31.48 -16.38
N ARG A 3 8.24 -32.08 -15.24
CA ARG A 3 7.81 -31.63 -13.94
C ARG A 3 8.50 -30.28 -13.71
N MET A 4 7.77 -29.17 -13.80
CA MET A 4 8.27 -27.84 -13.47
C MET A 4 8.92 -27.91 -12.09
N LYS A 5 10.19 -27.48 -12.01
CA LYS A 5 10.92 -27.43 -10.74
C LYS A 5 10.14 -26.53 -9.78
N PRO A 6 9.90 -26.99 -8.54
CA PRO A 6 9.28 -26.15 -7.54
C PRO A 6 10.15 -24.92 -7.28
N PHE A 7 9.54 -23.77 -7.12
CA PHE A 7 10.24 -22.53 -6.80
C PHE A 7 10.30 -22.41 -5.26
N ARG A 8 11.48 -22.42 -4.72
CA ARG A 8 11.66 -22.44 -3.26
C ARG A 8 11.14 -21.14 -2.64
N LEU A 9 10.71 -21.21 -1.38
CA LEU A 9 10.30 -20.02 -0.61
C LEU A 9 11.41 -18.95 -0.62
N SER A 10 12.66 -19.35 -0.35
CA SER A 10 13.82 -18.44 -0.37
C SER A 10 13.98 -17.69 -1.69
N ASP A 11 13.81 -18.38 -2.82
CA ASP A 11 13.95 -17.78 -4.15
C ASP A 11 12.79 -16.82 -4.44
N THR A 12 11.58 -17.17 -3.95
CA THR A 12 10.40 -16.29 -4.03
C THR A 12 10.59 -15.02 -3.23
N LEU A 13 11.10 -15.14 -2.00
CA LEU A 13 11.40 -13.98 -1.14
C LEU A 13 12.46 -13.09 -1.78
N ALA A 14 13.56 -13.66 -2.27
CA ALA A 14 14.58 -12.90 -2.99
C ALA A 14 14.02 -12.16 -4.22
N ALA A 15 13.04 -12.73 -4.93
CA ALA A 15 12.37 -12.05 -6.03
C ALA A 15 11.49 -10.87 -5.56
N ILE A 16 10.82 -11.01 -4.41
CA ILE A 16 10.02 -9.92 -3.81
C ILE A 16 10.95 -8.80 -3.30
N GLU A 17 12.04 -9.15 -2.64
CA GLU A 17 13.03 -8.23 -2.10
C GLU A 17 13.74 -7.41 -3.20
N ARG A 18 13.84 -7.93 -4.42
CA ARG A 18 14.30 -7.14 -5.57
C ARG A 18 13.32 -6.05 -5.98
N LEU A 19 12.01 -6.20 -5.69
CA LEU A 19 10.98 -5.18 -5.96
C LEU A 19 10.84 -4.19 -4.81
N ALA A 20 11.14 -4.61 -3.60
CA ALA A 20 11.05 -3.84 -2.36
C ALA A 20 12.22 -4.24 -1.44
N PRO A 21 13.43 -3.69 -1.67
CA PRO A 21 14.61 -4.00 -0.86
C PRO A 21 14.35 -3.70 0.62
N PRO A 22 14.57 -4.67 1.52
CA PRO A 22 14.30 -4.51 2.96
C PRO A 22 15.03 -3.32 3.59
N GLU A 23 16.19 -2.96 3.04
CA GLU A 23 17.02 -1.82 3.49
C GLU A 23 16.30 -0.46 3.32
N GLY A 24 15.29 -0.40 2.44
CA GLY A 24 14.45 0.78 2.24
C GLY A 24 13.32 0.92 3.26
N ALA A 25 13.11 -0.08 4.12
CA ALA A 25 12.08 -0.01 5.14
C ALA A 25 12.40 1.03 6.22
N ALA A 26 11.36 1.66 6.77
CA ALA A 26 11.51 2.56 7.89
C ALA A 26 12.00 1.79 9.14
N GLU A 27 12.87 2.39 9.96
CA GLU A 27 13.47 1.74 11.14
C GLU A 27 12.45 1.22 12.16
N TRP A 28 11.26 1.85 12.24
CA TRP A 28 10.18 1.43 13.15
C TRP A 28 9.31 0.31 12.60
N ASP A 29 9.49 -0.07 11.33
CA ASP A 29 8.61 -1.02 10.63
C ASP A 29 8.97 -2.48 10.93
N ASN A 30 8.02 -3.38 10.67
CA ASN A 30 8.22 -4.83 10.79
C ASN A 30 7.98 -5.50 9.43
N THR A 31 8.99 -5.43 8.57
CA THR A 31 8.96 -5.98 7.20
C THR A 31 9.63 -7.35 7.11
N GLY A 32 9.43 -8.02 5.98
CA GLY A 32 10.07 -9.30 5.68
C GLY A 32 9.18 -10.51 5.90
N LEU A 33 9.79 -11.68 6.13
CA LEU A 33 9.11 -12.93 6.42
C LEU A 33 8.64 -12.93 7.89
N LEU A 34 7.35 -12.67 8.11
CA LEU A 34 6.79 -12.54 9.45
C LEU A 34 6.26 -13.85 10.02
N ILE A 35 5.86 -14.76 9.15
CA ILE A 35 5.42 -16.11 9.50
C ILE A 35 6.09 -17.07 8.52
N GLU A 36 6.96 -17.92 9.04
CA GLU A 36 7.52 -19.05 8.32
C GLU A 36 6.74 -20.31 8.70
N ALA A 37 6.00 -20.85 7.75
CA ALA A 37 5.32 -22.12 7.89
C ALA A 37 6.13 -23.22 7.20
N ASN A 38 5.66 -24.47 7.25
CA ASN A 38 6.34 -25.59 6.58
C ASN A 38 6.13 -25.56 5.06
N THR A 39 6.48 -24.42 4.44
CA THR A 39 6.38 -24.17 3.00
C THR A 39 7.76 -24.33 2.38
N ALA A 40 8.01 -25.46 1.73
CA ALA A 40 9.27 -25.65 0.98
C ALA A 40 9.20 -24.98 -0.40
N ASP A 41 8.06 -25.14 -1.08
CA ASP A 41 7.84 -24.74 -2.47
C ASP A 41 6.65 -23.78 -2.60
N VAL A 42 6.81 -22.75 -3.39
CA VAL A 42 5.78 -21.74 -3.65
C VAL A 42 5.25 -21.91 -5.07
N ARG A 43 3.96 -22.16 -5.21
CA ARG A 43 3.23 -22.24 -6.48
C ARG A 43 2.09 -21.23 -6.56
N ARG A 44 1.56 -20.82 -5.40
CA ARG A 44 0.44 -19.88 -5.31
C ARG A 44 0.71 -18.82 -4.27
N ILE A 45 0.69 -17.59 -4.73
CA ILE A 45 0.88 -16.38 -3.89
C ILE A 45 -0.43 -15.62 -3.88
N LEU A 46 -0.89 -15.26 -2.68
CA LEU A 46 -2.04 -14.37 -2.49
C LEU A 46 -1.55 -13.00 -2.03
N LEU A 47 -1.85 -11.96 -2.81
CA LEU A 47 -1.57 -10.57 -2.46
C LEU A 47 -2.76 -9.98 -1.73
N THR A 48 -2.51 -9.24 -0.66
CA THR A 48 -3.53 -8.52 0.10
C THR A 48 -2.97 -7.22 0.66
N LEU A 49 -3.81 -6.22 0.90
CA LEU A 49 -3.42 -5.07 1.69
C LEU A 49 -3.42 -5.48 3.17
N ASP A 50 -4.59 -5.91 3.66
CA ASP A 50 -4.80 -6.30 5.05
C ASP A 50 -5.02 -7.81 5.18
N LEU A 51 -4.23 -8.48 6.04
CA LEU A 51 -4.42 -9.88 6.36
C LEU A 51 -5.50 -10.05 7.43
N THR A 52 -6.76 -10.01 6.99
CA THR A 52 -7.93 -10.23 7.86
C THR A 52 -8.34 -11.71 7.92
N ALA A 53 -9.20 -12.09 8.88
CA ALA A 53 -9.73 -13.45 8.97
C ALA A 53 -10.44 -13.94 7.67
N PRO A 54 -11.23 -13.11 6.94
CA PRO A 54 -11.76 -13.48 5.63
C PRO A 54 -10.67 -13.76 4.58
N VAL A 55 -9.56 -13.01 4.60
CA VAL A 55 -8.42 -13.20 3.68
C VAL A 55 -7.67 -14.49 4.03
N ALA A 56 -7.42 -14.76 5.32
CA ALA A 56 -6.80 -16.02 5.77
C ALA A 56 -7.61 -17.25 5.32
N ARG A 57 -8.94 -17.22 5.48
CA ARG A 57 -9.83 -18.28 4.98
C ARG A 57 -9.80 -18.41 3.45
N GLU A 58 -9.65 -17.30 2.73
CA GLU A 58 -9.47 -17.33 1.27
C GLU A 58 -8.16 -18.02 0.91
N ALA A 59 -7.05 -17.69 1.54
CA ALA A 59 -5.74 -18.29 1.32
C ALA A 59 -5.77 -19.81 1.55
N ILE A 60 -6.37 -20.27 2.65
CA ILE A 60 -6.54 -21.69 2.96
C ILE A 60 -7.38 -22.40 1.88
N ARG A 61 -8.54 -21.84 1.53
CA ARG A 61 -9.45 -22.41 0.51
C ARG A 61 -8.80 -22.49 -0.87
N THR A 62 -8.00 -21.50 -1.25
CA THR A 62 -7.31 -21.46 -2.54
C THR A 62 -5.98 -22.21 -2.53
N LYS A 63 -5.59 -22.76 -1.36
CA LYS A 63 -4.32 -23.46 -1.16
C LYS A 63 -3.13 -22.57 -1.55
N ALA A 64 -3.12 -21.34 -1.05
CA ALA A 64 -1.95 -20.47 -1.18
C ALA A 64 -0.79 -21.07 -0.39
N ASP A 65 0.42 -20.91 -0.90
CA ASP A 65 1.66 -21.31 -0.22
C ASP A 65 2.25 -20.11 0.54
N LEU A 66 2.09 -18.91 -0.04
CA LEU A 66 2.59 -17.65 0.50
C LEU A 66 1.50 -16.57 0.41
N ILE A 67 1.36 -15.80 1.47
CA ILE A 67 0.64 -14.52 1.45
C ILE A 67 1.67 -13.39 1.44
N VAL A 68 1.53 -12.44 0.52
CA VAL A 68 2.22 -11.16 0.58
C VAL A 68 1.19 -10.14 1.06
N ALA A 69 1.27 -9.80 2.34
CA ALA A 69 0.41 -8.81 2.98
C ALA A 69 1.17 -7.47 3.02
N TYR A 70 0.62 -6.44 2.39
CA TYR A 70 1.28 -5.14 2.38
C TYR A 70 1.45 -4.63 3.81
N HIS A 71 0.38 -4.55 4.58
CA HIS A 71 0.47 -4.26 6.01
C HIS A 71 0.94 -5.48 6.81
N PRO A 72 1.94 -5.32 7.70
CA PRO A 72 2.41 -6.42 8.53
C PRO A 72 1.33 -6.87 9.52
N PRO A 73 0.88 -8.13 9.48
CA PRO A 73 -0.12 -8.63 10.42
C PRO A 73 0.42 -8.74 11.85
N ILE A 74 1.73 -8.71 12.00
CA ILE A 74 2.45 -8.61 13.28
C ILE A 74 3.21 -7.30 13.24
N PHE A 75 2.54 -6.19 13.62
CA PHE A 75 3.16 -4.88 13.65
C PHE A 75 3.93 -4.64 14.95
N SER A 76 3.33 -4.96 16.07
CA SER A 76 3.96 -4.98 17.39
C SER A 76 4.09 -6.41 17.89
N GLY A 77 5.05 -6.66 18.79
CA GLY A 77 5.30 -8.00 19.33
C GLY A 77 4.04 -8.64 19.90
N LEU A 78 3.78 -9.91 19.56
CA LEU A 78 2.69 -10.69 20.10
C LEU A 78 3.08 -11.22 21.48
N ARG A 79 2.20 -11.03 22.48
CA ARG A 79 2.39 -11.60 23.84
C ARG A 79 1.95 -13.05 23.93
N SER A 80 1.00 -13.46 23.08
CA SER A 80 0.49 -14.83 23.04
C SER A 80 -0.10 -15.12 21.66
N LEU A 81 -0.12 -16.40 21.30
CA LEU A 81 -0.77 -16.91 20.11
C LEU A 81 -1.86 -17.89 20.56
N THR A 82 -3.10 -17.42 20.63
CA THR A 82 -4.24 -18.26 21.07
C THR A 82 -5.42 -18.11 20.12
N ARG A 83 -6.25 -19.15 20.03
CA ARG A 83 -7.44 -19.13 19.17
C ARG A 83 -8.55 -18.20 19.66
N ASN A 84 -8.48 -17.75 20.90
CA ASN A 84 -9.44 -16.79 21.45
C ASN A 84 -9.09 -15.34 21.10
N ASP A 85 -7.86 -15.10 20.62
CA ASP A 85 -7.45 -13.78 20.14
C ASP A 85 -7.83 -13.65 18.65
N PRO A 86 -8.69 -12.69 18.28
CA PRO A 86 -9.13 -12.49 16.89
C PRO A 86 -8.00 -12.09 15.92
N VAL A 87 -6.89 -11.55 16.42
CA VAL A 87 -5.70 -11.22 15.64
C VAL A 87 -4.82 -12.46 15.46
N ALA A 88 -4.60 -13.23 16.49
CA ALA A 88 -3.72 -14.40 16.49
C ALA A 88 -4.36 -15.63 15.84
N ALA A 89 -5.68 -15.81 15.97
CA ALA A 89 -6.37 -16.99 15.45
C ALA A 89 -6.18 -17.22 13.95
N PRO A 90 -6.33 -16.19 13.06
CA PRO A 90 -6.04 -16.36 11.63
C PRO A 90 -4.58 -16.76 11.35
N LEU A 91 -3.62 -16.23 12.12
CA LEU A 91 -2.19 -16.55 11.94
C LEU A 91 -1.91 -18.02 12.31
N LEU A 92 -2.50 -18.51 13.41
CA LEU A 92 -2.42 -19.93 13.79
C LEU A 92 -3.01 -20.85 12.72
N ASP A 93 -4.12 -20.44 12.10
CA ASP A 93 -4.74 -21.22 11.04
C ASP A 93 -3.84 -21.29 9.79
N LEU A 94 -3.17 -20.20 9.44
CA LEU A 94 -2.22 -20.17 8.32
C LEU A 94 -1.02 -21.11 8.60
N VAL A 95 -0.42 -21.02 9.78
CA VAL A 95 0.69 -21.91 10.19
C VAL A 95 0.26 -23.38 10.12
N ALA A 96 -0.93 -23.72 10.64
CA ALA A 96 -1.46 -25.08 10.62
C ALA A 96 -1.69 -25.62 9.19
N HIS A 97 -1.90 -24.73 8.21
CA HIS A 97 -2.08 -25.08 6.80
C HIS A 97 -0.81 -24.92 5.95
N GLY A 98 0.34 -24.65 6.58
CA GLY A 98 1.61 -24.54 5.89
C GLY A 98 1.72 -23.26 5.03
N ILE A 99 1.04 -22.18 5.38
CA ILE A 99 1.02 -20.93 4.61
C ILE A 99 1.93 -19.90 5.28
N SER A 100 2.98 -19.47 4.58
CA SER A 100 3.89 -18.42 5.05
C SER A 100 3.34 -17.03 4.76
N VAL A 101 3.81 -16.02 5.51
CA VAL A 101 3.39 -14.62 5.34
C VAL A 101 4.61 -13.72 5.29
N TYR A 102 4.69 -12.93 4.23
CA TYR A 102 5.69 -11.88 4.00
C TYR A 102 5.01 -10.50 3.93
N SER A 103 5.67 -9.46 4.47
CA SER A 103 5.19 -8.08 4.38
C SER A 103 6.30 -7.16 3.86
N PRO A 104 6.10 -6.48 2.70
CA PRO A 104 7.05 -5.49 2.19
C PRO A 104 6.83 -4.08 2.74
N HIS A 105 5.62 -3.71 3.17
CA HIS A 105 5.14 -2.44 3.75
C HIS A 105 5.96 -1.22 3.28
N THR A 106 6.63 -0.49 4.20
CA THR A 106 7.36 0.74 3.86
C THR A 106 8.56 0.52 2.92
N ALA A 107 9.13 -0.68 2.86
CA ALA A 107 10.12 -1.00 1.84
C ALA A 107 9.56 -0.89 0.42
N LEU A 108 8.28 -1.26 0.22
CA LEU A 108 7.61 -1.14 -1.08
C LEU A 108 7.24 0.32 -1.40
N ASP A 109 6.98 1.15 -0.38
CA ASP A 109 6.74 2.59 -0.58
C ASP A 109 8.00 3.31 -1.04
N ALA A 110 9.12 2.99 -0.40
CA ALA A 110 10.41 3.60 -0.69
C ALA A 110 11.03 3.13 -2.02
N ALA A 111 10.70 1.92 -2.47
CA ALA A 111 11.30 1.31 -3.65
C ALA A 111 11.11 2.15 -4.92
N GLU A 112 12.13 2.11 -5.80
CA GLU A 112 12.01 2.59 -7.17
C GLU A 112 10.88 1.86 -7.91
N ASP A 113 10.02 2.60 -8.61
CA ASP A 113 8.76 2.11 -9.18
C ASP A 113 7.83 1.45 -8.14
N GLY A 114 8.03 1.73 -6.87
CA GLY A 114 7.23 1.26 -5.77
C GLY A 114 5.87 1.95 -5.68
N LEU A 115 5.20 1.82 -4.53
CA LEU A 115 3.86 2.34 -4.35
C LEU A 115 3.82 3.88 -4.42
N SER A 116 4.77 4.55 -3.77
CA SER A 116 4.82 6.03 -3.78
C SER A 116 5.11 6.60 -5.17
N ASP A 117 5.95 5.92 -5.95
CA ASP A 117 6.22 6.29 -7.33
C ASP A 117 4.99 6.11 -8.21
N TRP A 118 4.28 4.99 -8.04
CA TRP A 118 3.03 4.74 -8.75
C TRP A 118 1.95 5.80 -8.47
N LEU A 119 1.87 6.33 -7.25
CA LEU A 119 0.97 7.46 -6.97
C LEU A 119 1.32 8.73 -7.77
N CYS A 120 2.58 8.85 -8.21
CA CYS A 120 3.06 9.96 -9.04
C CYS A 120 2.79 9.76 -10.53
N ASP A 121 2.53 8.54 -11.01
CA ASP A 121 2.41 8.19 -12.44
C ASP A 121 1.48 9.10 -13.27
N PRO A 122 0.34 9.60 -12.76
CA PRO A 122 -0.52 10.45 -13.57
C PRO A 122 0.06 11.84 -13.87
N PHE A 123 1.16 12.21 -13.21
CA PHE A 123 1.84 13.52 -13.37
C PHE A 123 3.10 13.41 -14.22
N THR A 124 2.97 12.94 -15.45
CA THR A 124 4.10 12.58 -16.35
C THR A 124 5.07 13.72 -16.67
N ASN A 125 4.64 14.98 -16.55
CA ASN A 125 5.47 16.17 -16.81
C ASN A 125 6.03 16.82 -15.54
N ALA A 126 5.83 16.19 -14.36
CA ALA A 126 6.38 16.68 -13.11
C ALA A 126 7.82 16.18 -12.90
N THR A 127 8.65 16.99 -12.25
CA THR A 127 9.88 16.49 -11.63
C THR A 127 9.55 15.99 -10.23
N ARG A 128 10.19 14.91 -9.80
CA ARG A 128 9.91 14.21 -8.55
C ARG A 128 11.14 14.22 -7.66
N GLU A 129 10.93 14.47 -6.38
CA GLU A 129 11.92 14.34 -5.32
C GLU A 129 11.42 13.33 -4.27
N GLU A 130 12.31 12.49 -3.75
CA GLU A 130 12.01 11.61 -2.63
C GLU A 130 11.99 12.38 -1.31
N VAL A 131 11.09 11.96 -0.42
CA VAL A 131 10.95 12.52 0.92
C VAL A 131 10.77 11.41 1.94
N GLU A 132 11.69 11.28 2.87
CA GLU A 132 11.63 10.30 3.97
C GLU A 132 11.15 8.90 3.51
N GLY A 133 11.74 8.39 2.42
CA GLY A 133 11.43 7.08 1.86
C GLY A 133 10.04 6.97 1.20
N SER A 134 8.96 7.10 1.97
CA SER A 134 7.58 6.91 1.46
C SER A 134 6.93 8.16 0.87
N GLY A 135 7.47 9.36 1.10
CA GLY A 135 6.96 10.61 0.53
C GLY A 135 7.53 10.92 -0.85
N ARG A 136 6.79 11.71 -1.62
CA ARG A 136 7.25 12.29 -2.88
C ARG A 136 6.80 13.75 -2.97
N LEU A 137 7.70 14.64 -3.41
CA LEU A 137 7.39 16.02 -3.76
C LEU A 137 7.44 16.20 -5.27
N LEU A 138 6.33 16.61 -5.85
CA LEU A 138 6.19 16.85 -7.29
C LEU A 138 6.22 18.35 -7.61
N HIS A 139 7.04 18.75 -8.56
CA HIS A 139 6.99 20.06 -9.20
C HIS A 139 6.20 19.96 -10.52
N LEU A 140 4.95 20.41 -10.47
CA LEU A 140 3.98 20.22 -11.54
C LEU A 140 4.22 21.19 -12.72
N ARG A 141 4.23 20.65 -13.93
CA ARG A 141 4.32 21.41 -15.18
C ARG A 141 3.33 20.85 -16.21
N PRO A 142 2.26 21.61 -16.57
CA PRO A 142 1.88 22.93 -16.07
C PRO A 142 1.34 22.87 -14.61
N ALA A 143 1.22 24.04 -13.98
CA ALA A 143 0.53 24.15 -12.70
C ALA A 143 -0.97 23.89 -12.86
N HIS A 144 -1.57 23.16 -11.91
CA HIS A 144 -2.96 22.72 -11.94
C HIS A 144 -3.85 23.52 -10.98
N THR A 145 -5.14 23.59 -11.30
CA THR A 145 -6.15 23.97 -10.32
C THR A 145 -6.41 22.81 -9.36
N LEU A 146 -6.98 23.07 -8.19
CA LEU A 146 -7.36 22.04 -7.23
C LEU A 146 -8.38 21.03 -7.81
N VAL A 147 -9.27 21.50 -8.70
CA VAL A 147 -10.25 20.66 -9.37
C VAL A 147 -9.56 19.70 -10.35
N GLU A 148 -8.63 20.20 -11.18
CA GLU A 148 -7.85 19.35 -12.10
C GLU A 148 -7.06 18.29 -11.35
N LEU A 149 -6.36 18.67 -10.25
CA LEU A 149 -5.64 17.71 -9.40
C LEU A 149 -6.57 16.61 -8.85
N SER A 150 -7.73 17.04 -8.34
CA SER A 150 -8.71 16.10 -7.80
C SER A 150 -9.20 15.11 -8.87
N GLN A 151 -9.48 15.59 -10.07
CA GLN A 151 -9.92 14.74 -11.19
C GLN A 151 -8.83 13.77 -11.65
N ILE A 152 -7.56 14.21 -11.69
CA ILE A 152 -6.41 13.37 -12.03
C ILE A 152 -6.27 12.23 -11.02
N LEU A 153 -6.27 12.55 -9.72
CA LEU A 153 -6.16 11.57 -8.64
C LEU A 153 -7.37 10.61 -8.60
N GLN A 154 -8.59 11.14 -8.73
CA GLN A 154 -9.80 10.31 -8.80
C GLN A 154 -9.77 9.31 -9.95
N LYS A 155 -9.34 9.74 -11.13
CA LYS A 155 -9.20 8.88 -12.31
C LYS A 155 -8.15 7.80 -12.10
N HIS A 156 -6.97 8.16 -11.56
CA HIS A 156 -5.88 7.23 -11.29
C HIS A 156 -6.30 6.15 -10.29
N LEU A 157 -6.87 6.56 -9.16
CA LEU A 157 -7.32 5.69 -8.08
C LEU A 157 -8.69 5.04 -8.35
N ARG A 158 -9.41 5.48 -9.40
CA ARG A 158 -10.79 5.05 -9.73
C ARG A 158 -11.78 5.32 -8.62
N LEU A 159 -11.69 6.50 -8.01
CA LEU A 159 -12.53 6.91 -6.90
C LEU A 159 -13.64 7.86 -7.34
N PRO A 160 -14.84 7.72 -6.78
CA PRO A 160 -15.96 8.63 -7.09
C PRO A 160 -15.84 9.98 -6.37
N TYR A 161 -14.98 10.10 -5.35
CA TYR A 161 -14.81 11.31 -4.53
C TYR A 161 -13.41 11.39 -3.93
N LEU A 162 -13.04 12.62 -3.54
CA LEU A 162 -11.95 12.93 -2.60
C LEU A 162 -12.48 13.92 -1.57
N ARG A 163 -11.94 13.88 -0.38
CA ARG A 163 -12.19 14.89 0.66
C ARG A 163 -11.13 15.97 0.54
N ILE A 164 -11.56 17.22 0.55
CA ILE A 164 -10.68 18.37 0.33
C ILE A 164 -10.82 19.37 1.46
N ALA A 165 -9.70 19.84 1.98
CA ALA A 165 -9.65 21.00 2.85
C ALA A 165 -8.79 22.07 2.20
N SER A 166 -9.35 23.28 2.01
CA SER A 166 -8.69 24.41 1.37
C SER A 166 -8.49 25.57 2.34
N PRO A 167 -7.36 26.29 2.26
CA PRO A 167 -7.19 27.53 3.01
C PRO A 167 -8.18 28.57 2.51
N PRO A 168 -8.71 29.46 3.40
CA PRO A 168 -9.62 30.52 3.02
C PRO A 168 -9.02 31.49 1.99
N GLY A 169 -9.80 31.89 0.99
CA GLY A 169 -9.43 32.93 0.02
C GLY A 169 -8.33 32.56 -0.98
N ARG A 170 -7.88 31.32 -1.03
CA ARG A 170 -6.79 30.89 -1.91
C ARG A 170 -7.34 30.21 -3.17
N SER A 171 -7.29 30.92 -4.29
CA SER A 171 -7.63 30.43 -5.64
C SER A 171 -6.43 30.53 -6.59
N ARG A 172 -5.27 30.00 -6.20
CA ARG A 172 -4.13 29.98 -7.13
C ARG A 172 -3.86 28.59 -7.66
N LYS A 173 -3.20 28.52 -8.82
CA LYS A 173 -2.73 27.26 -9.36
C LYS A 173 -1.66 26.64 -8.47
N ILE A 174 -1.74 25.32 -8.32
CA ILE A 174 -0.84 24.48 -7.53
C ILE A 174 0.34 24.11 -8.40
N LYS A 175 1.54 24.44 -7.94
CA LYS A 175 2.81 24.18 -8.60
C LYS A 175 3.54 23.00 -7.97
N THR A 176 3.32 22.78 -6.65
CA THR A 176 3.95 21.71 -5.89
C THR A 176 2.89 20.86 -5.20
N LEU A 177 3.01 19.55 -5.35
CA LEU A 177 2.17 18.55 -4.71
C LEU A 177 3.05 17.56 -3.94
N ALA A 178 2.92 17.52 -2.63
CA ALA A 178 3.54 16.48 -1.84
C ALA A 178 2.54 15.34 -1.61
N LEU A 179 2.97 14.09 -1.77
CA LEU A 179 2.12 12.92 -1.59
C LEU A 179 2.82 11.81 -0.81
N CYS A 180 2.01 11.04 -0.08
CA CYS A 180 2.43 9.88 0.67
C CYS A 180 1.24 8.92 0.77
N PRO A 181 1.41 7.61 0.56
CA PRO A 181 0.34 6.64 0.77
C PRO A 181 -0.11 6.56 2.23
N GLY A 182 -1.26 5.96 2.47
CA GLY A 182 -1.77 5.66 3.80
C GLY A 182 -1.95 6.87 4.71
N ALA A 183 -1.27 6.94 5.84
CA ALA A 183 -1.34 8.00 6.85
C ALA A 183 -0.11 8.92 6.80
N GLY A 184 0.06 9.67 5.72
CA GLY A 184 1.28 10.44 5.41
C GLY A 184 1.50 11.75 6.16
N ALA A 185 0.69 12.12 7.14
CA ALA A 185 0.77 13.43 7.79
C ALA A 185 2.16 13.73 8.39
N SER A 186 2.81 12.75 9.03
CA SER A 186 4.14 12.90 9.64
C SER A 186 5.24 13.18 8.61
N VAL A 187 5.17 12.51 7.47
CA VAL A 187 6.14 12.67 6.35
C VAL A 187 5.95 14.03 5.65
N LEU A 188 4.69 14.46 5.50
CA LEU A 188 4.34 15.62 4.69
C LEU A 188 4.37 16.95 5.45
N LYS A 189 4.34 16.93 6.79
CA LYS A 189 4.09 18.13 7.64
C LYS A 189 5.13 19.24 7.51
N GLU A 190 6.39 18.91 7.24
CA GLU A 190 7.48 19.90 7.16
C GLU A 190 7.76 20.37 5.72
N LEU A 191 7.07 19.82 4.74
CA LEU A 191 7.31 20.15 3.33
C LEU A 191 6.71 21.51 2.94
N ASP A 192 7.43 22.25 2.11
CA ASP A 192 6.92 23.46 1.45
C ASP A 192 6.23 23.04 0.14
N ALA A 193 4.92 22.84 0.23
CA ALA A 193 4.09 22.44 -0.90
C ALA A 193 2.81 23.27 -0.97
N ASP A 194 2.29 23.51 -2.19
CA ASP A 194 1.00 24.18 -2.39
C ASP A 194 -0.17 23.27 -1.99
N ALA A 195 -0.01 21.95 -2.17
CA ALA A 195 -0.99 20.94 -1.81
C ALA A 195 -0.32 19.65 -1.30
N VAL A 196 -1.04 18.93 -0.45
CA VAL A 196 -0.66 17.58 0.00
C VAL A 196 -1.78 16.58 -0.34
N PHE A 197 -1.38 15.35 -0.70
CA PHE A 197 -2.28 14.22 -0.93
C PHE A 197 -1.84 13.01 -0.10
N THR A 198 -2.76 12.42 0.64
CA THR A 198 -2.55 11.17 1.38
C THR A 198 -3.89 10.43 1.56
N GLY A 199 -3.86 9.23 2.11
CA GLY A 199 -5.08 8.48 2.40
C GLY A 199 -5.90 9.11 3.51
N GLU A 200 -5.31 9.27 4.67
CA GLU A 200 -5.98 9.82 5.87
C GLU A 200 -5.09 10.77 6.68
N MET A 201 -5.74 11.62 7.48
CA MET A 201 -5.06 12.60 8.31
C MET A 201 -5.94 12.98 9.50
N LYS A 202 -5.34 13.24 10.66
CA LYS A 202 -6.05 13.73 11.84
C LYS A 202 -6.58 15.15 11.62
N HIS A 203 -7.72 15.47 12.26
CA HIS A 203 -8.36 16.78 12.14
C HIS A 203 -7.42 17.97 12.40
N HIS A 204 -6.61 17.92 13.46
CA HIS A 204 -5.70 18.99 13.79
C HIS A 204 -4.53 19.15 12.82
N ASP A 205 -4.08 18.07 12.21
CA ASP A 205 -3.06 18.12 11.16
C ASP A 205 -3.62 18.82 9.90
N ILE A 206 -4.86 18.52 9.52
CA ILE A 206 -5.56 19.23 8.41
C ILE A 206 -5.62 20.73 8.69
N LEU A 207 -6.01 21.13 9.91
CA LEU A 207 -6.06 22.54 10.29
C LEU A 207 -4.68 23.19 10.25
N ALA A 208 -3.63 22.47 10.63
CA ALA A 208 -2.26 22.97 10.58
C ALA A 208 -1.81 23.26 9.13
N PHE A 209 -2.09 22.36 8.21
CA PHE A 209 -1.83 22.58 6.77
C PHE A 209 -2.61 23.79 6.24
N GLN A 210 -3.90 23.90 6.54
CA GLN A 210 -4.72 25.06 6.12
C GLN A 210 -4.17 26.39 6.63
N LYS A 211 -3.72 26.46 7.91
CA LYS A 211 -3.11 27.67 8.48
C LYS A 211 -1.83 28.08 7.74
N ARG A 212 -1.06 27.13 7.23
CA ARG A 212 0.12 27.37 6.39
C ARG A 212 -0.24 27.73 4.94
N GLY A 213 -1.52 27.69 4.58
CA GLY A 213 -1.99 27.99 3.26
C GLY A 213 -1.87 26.80 2.28
N VAL A 214 -1.77 25.58 2.78
CA VAL A 214 -1.63 24.34 1.99
C VAL A 214 -2.98 23.67 1.82
N HIS A 215 -3.30 23.23 0.58
CA HIS A 215 -4.48 22.42 0.31
C HIS A 215 -4.25 20.98 0.74
N VAL A 216 -5.26 20.33 1.33
CA VAL A 216 -5.20 18.92 1.72
C VAL A 216 -6.23 18.13 0.91
N LEU A 217 -5.79 17.05 0.26
CA LEU A 217 -6.61 16.09 -0.45
C LEU A 217 -6.49 14.72 0.22
N LEU A 218 -7.63 14.07 0.51
CA LEU A 218 -7.68 12.78 1.20
C LEU A 218 -8.59 11.80 0.45
N SER A 219 -8.20 10.52 0.40
CA SER A 219 -8.93 9.47 -0.31
C SER A 219 -9.38 8.28 0.52
N GLU A 220 -9.09 8.21 1.79
CA GLU A 220 -9.03 7.07 2.70
C GLU A 220 -7.75 6.24 2.52
N HIS A 221 -7.29 5.61 3.63
CA HIS A 221 -6.02 4.90 3.74
C HIS A 221 -5.82 3.89 2.59
N GLY A 222 -6.62 2.84 2.58
CA GLY A 222 -6.48 1.75 1.63
C GLY A 222 -6.73 2.13 0.17
N HIS A 223 -7.35 3.27 -0.10
CA HIS A 223 -7.55 3.75 -1.47
C HIS A 223 -6.25 4.22 -2.14
N THR A 224 -5.26 4.67 -1.37
CA THR A 224 -3.94 5.02 -1.90
C THR A 224 -3.06 3.80 -2.18
N GLU A 225 -3.38 2.64 -1.61
CA GLU A 225 -2.50 1.47 -1.56
C GLU A 225 -3.07 0.25 -2.30
N ARG A 226 -4.32 -0.14 -2.01
CA ARG A 226 -4.95 -1.36 -2.55
C ARG A 226 -4.93 -1.46 -4.08
N PRO A 227 -5.14 -0.39 -4.86
CA PRO A 227 -5.06 -0.47 -6.32
C PRO A 227 -3.68 -0.89 -6.84
N TYR A 228 -2.60 -0.56 -6.11
CA TYR A 228 -1.23 -0.92 -6.48
C TYR A 228 -0.98 -2.44 -6.45
N LEU A 229 -1.73 -3.22 -5.68
CA LEU A 229 -1.58 -4.67 -5.65
C LEU A 229 -1.69 -5.32 -7.03
N ARG A 230 -2.40 -4.71 -7.98
CA ARG A 230 -2.49 -5.18 -9.36
C ARG A 230 -1.20 -4.91 -10.14
N ILE A 231 -0.51 -3.83 -9.83
CA ILE A 231 0.80 -3.49 -10.39
C ILE A 231 1.85 -4.41 -9.79
N LEU A 232 1.86 -4.58 -8.47
CA LEU A 232 2.73 -5.52 -7.77
C LEU A 232 2.60 -6.95 -8.33
N LYS A 233 1.36 -7.42 -8.55
CA LYS A 233 1.11 -8.71 -9.22
C LYS A 233 1.85 -8.83 -10.56
N LYS A 234 1.76 -7.80 -11.42
CA LYS A 234 2.43 -7.82 -12.74
C LYS A 234 3.95 -7.84 -12.59
N ARG A 235 4.48 -7.01 -11.70
CA ARG A 235 5.92 -6.95 -11.42
C ARG A 235 6.44 -8.27 -10.85
N MET A 236 5.72 -8.88 -9.92
CA MET A 236 6.09 -10.20 -9.39
C MET A 236 6.09 -11.27 -10.48
N LEU A 237 5.07 -11.31 -11.33
CA LEU A 237 4.99 -12.29 -12.43
C LEU A 237 6.11 -12.15 -13.45
N SER A 238 6.73 -10.99 -13.60
CA SER A 238 7.90 -10.82 -14.49
C SER A 238 9.21 -11.36 -13.89
N LEU A 239 9.25 -11.60 -12.57
CA LEU A 239 10.44 -12.11 -11.87
C LEU A 239 10.31 -13.58 -11.45
N LEU A 240 9.09 -14.08 -11.38
CA LEU A 240 8.80 -15.45 -10.96
C LEU A 240 8.77 -16.39 -12.18
N PRO A 241 9.17 -17.65 -12.01
CA PRO A 241 9.15 -18.62 -13.12
C PRO A 241 7.72 -18.94 -13.56
N ASP A 242 7.61 -19.42 -14.80
CA ASP A 242 6.35 -19.93 -15.34
C ASP A 242 5.74 -21.00 -14.43
N GLY A 243 4.44 -20.85 -14.15
CA GLY A 243 3.66 -21.77 -13.31
C GLY A 243 3.45 -21.33 -11.88
N VAL A 244 4.18 -20.32 -11.38
CA VAL A 244 3.81 -19.64 -10.13
C VAL A 244 2.59 -18.75 -10.41
N ARG A 245 1.56 -18.91 -9.61
CA ARG A 245 0.33 -18.11 -9.69
C ARG A 245 0.36 -17.02 -8.64
N VAL A 246 0.14 -15.77 -9.05
CA VAL A 246 -0.01 -14.64 -8.16
C VAL A 246 -1.43 -14.11 -8.32
N GLU A 247 -2.18 -14.04 -7.24
CA GLU A 247 -3.55 -13.53 -7.24
C GLU A 247 -3.74 -12.45 -6.18
N VAL A 248 -4.56 -11.44 -6.50
CA VAL A 248 -4.97 -10.42 -5.52
C VAL A 248 -6.22 -10.93 -4.82
N SER A 249 -6.24 -10.82 -3.49
CA SER A 249 -7.37 -11.24 -2.66
C SER A 249 -8.69 -10.59 -3.13
N LYS A 250 -9.74 -11.39 -3.13
CA LYS A 250 -11.12 -10.94 -3.37
C LYS A 250 -11.87 -10.66 -2.06
N ARG A 251 -11.23 -10.94 -0.92
CA ARG A 251 -11.81 -10.75 0.42
C ARG A 251 -11.21 -9.54 1.14
N ASP A 252 -10.10 -9.03 0.65
CA ASP A 252 -9.53 -7.77 1.09
C ASP A 252 -10.40 -6.60 0.60
N ARG A 253 -10.92 -5.82 1.53
CA ARG A 253 -11.86 -4.72 1.25
C ARG A 253 -11.59 -3.53 2.16
N GLU A 254 -11.97 -2.37 1.65
CA GLU A 254 -11.99 -1.15 2.46
C GLU A 254 -12.90 -1.34 3.68
N PRO A 255 -12.42 -1.03 4.91
CA PRO A 255 -13.23 -1.18 6.12
C PRO A 255 -14.38 -0.18 6.20
N LEU A 256 -14.24 0.99 5.56
CA LEU A 256 -15.25 2.03 5.53
C LEU A 256 -16.14 1.90 4.29
N THR A 257 -17.43 2.09 4.48
CA THR A 257 -18.42 2.08 3.40
C THR A 257 -19.10 3.44 3.30
N LEU A 258 -19.14 4.00 2.10
CA LEU A 258 -19.87 5.24 1.85
C LEU A 258 -21.38 4.94 1.78
N VAL A 259 -22.11 5.43 2.77
CA VAL A 259 -23.58 5.37 2.77
C VAL A 259 -24.11 6.61 2.05
N ARG A 260 -24.87 6.40 0.96
CA ARG A 260 -25.60 7.47 0.27
C ARG A 260 -27.02 7.52 0.80
N PRO A 261 -27.62 8.71 0.99
CA PRO A 261 -29.07 8.81 1.23
C PRO A 261 -29.79 8.11 0.08
N HIS A 262 -30.84 7.37 0.41
CA HIS A 262 -31.75 6.87 -0.61
C HIS A 262 -32.39 8.08 -1.30
N ALA A 263 -32.28 8.15 -2.63
CA ALA A 263 -32.97 9.14 -3.44
C ALA A 263 -34.47 8.89 -3.41
#